data_1f98e7e485deac8a80d058968090ec00
#
_entry.id   1f98e7e485deac8a80d058968090ec00
#
_cell.length_a   1.000
_cell.length_b   1.000
_cell.length_c   1.000
_cell.angle_alpha   90.00
_cell.angle_beta   90.00
_cell.angle_gamma   90.00
#
_symmetry.space_group_name_H-M   'P 1'
#
loop_
_entity.id
_entity.type
_entity.pdbx_description
1 polymer ?
#
loop_
_entity_poly.entity_id
_entity_poly.type
_entity_poly.pdbx_seq_one_letter_code
_entity_poly.pdbx_strand_id
1 'polypeptide(L)'
;MKTLEEKLKNPVWYSLNETHHKFLVPYDGVQFYHPDISIFGAFFDANKTAKALNEYAKIAGKFFLVSENGIPIIDTNTVILEKKIEGCQMVLEELIDIEITEEVVLLTKAYIDEIYDLIWLVMPGFYKKRGFEMGNYYGIFKENKLVSITGQRMQTDDFVEVSGVVTHPDYTKRGFAKQLVAHTTKEILKENKLPILHTNKGNTAIPLYEKLGYKITRDMNWWLFNKK
;
A
#
# COMPACT_ATOMS: atom_id res chain seq x y z
N MET A 1 17.66 -15.84 -8.38
CA MET A 1 16.89 -14.77 -7.70
C MET A 1 16.25 -13.88 -8.76
N LYS A 2 15.08 -13.33 -8.50
CA LYS A 2 14.44 -12.34 -9.39
C LYS A 2 15.12 -10.99 -9.22
N THR A 3 15.20 -10.23 -10.30
CA THR A 3 15.78 -8.87 -10.24
C THR A 3 14.86 -7.90 -9.53
N LEU A 4 15.41 -6.82 -8.98
CA LEU A 4 14.60 -5.72 -8.39
C LEU A 4 13.54 -5.22 -9.38
N GLU A 5 13.90 -5.05 -10.65
CA GLU A 5 12.98 -4.60 -11.71
C GLU A 5 11.80 -5.56 -11.91
N GLU A 6 12.03 -6.88 -11.88
CA GLU A 6 10.95 -7.88 -11.93
C GLU A 6 10.04 -7.78 -10.72
N LYS A 7 10.60 -7.54 -9.53
CA LYS A 7 9.82 -7.40 -8.30
C LYS A 7 8.97 -6.13 -8.30
N LEU A 8 9.49 -5.03 -8.82
CA LEU A 8 8.77 -3.77 -8.95
C LEU A 8 7.57 -3.84 -9.89
N LYS A 9 7.58 -4.74 -10.89
CA LYS A 9 6.44 -4.97 -11.79
C LYS A 9 5.25 -5.65 -11.11
N ASN A 10 5.49 -6.43 -10.05
CA ASN A 10 4.43 -7.13 -9.33
C ASN A 10 4.70 -7.13 -7.80
N PRO A 11 4.67 -5.95 -7.16
CA PRO A 11 5.10 -5.80 -5.77
C PRO A 11 4.25 -6.60 -4.77
N VAL A 12 2.95 -6.74 -5.02
CA VAL A 12 2.05 -7.56 -4.18
C VAL A 12 2.47 -9.03 -4.23
N TRP A 13 2.73 -9.55 -5.42
CA TRP A 13 3.15 -10.95 -5.59
C TRP A 13 4.45 -11.25 -4.83
N TYR A 14 5.47 -10.43 -5.04
CA TYR A 14 6.77 -10.66 -4.42
C TYR A 14 6.76 -10.42 -2.91
N SER A 15 6.01 -9.44 -2.43
CA SER A 15 5.80 -9.25 -1.00
C SER A 15 5.21 -10.51 -0.34
N LEU A 16 4.19 -11.12 -0.96
CA LEU A 16 3.55 -12.35 -0.48
C LEU A 16 4.46 -13.60 -0.58
N ASN A 17 5.45 -13.61 -1.44
CA ASN A 17 6.40 -14.72 -1.56
C ASN A 17 7.68 -14.55 -0.73
N GLU A 18 7.91 -13.36 -0.19
CA GLU A 18 9.08 -13.03 0.64
C GLU A 18 8.64 -12.67 2.06
N THR A 19 8.71 -11.39 2.44
CA THR A 19 8.52 -10.94 3.83
C THR A 19 7.11 -11.16 4.39
N HIS A 20 6.09 -11.19 3.53
CA HIS A 20 4.69 -11.34 3.93
C HIS A 20 4.12 -12.74 3.68
N HIS A 21 4.96 -13.75 3.52
CA HIS A 21 4.50 -15.13 3.23
C HIS A 21 3.49 -15.66 4.26
N LYS A 22 3.60 -15.27 5.51
CA LYS A 22 2.64 -15.63 6.57
C LYS A 22 1.21 -15.14 6.35
N PHE A 23 1.01 -14.18 5.46
CA PHE A 23 -0.30 -13.60 5.13
C PHE A 23 -0.86 -14.10 3.78
N LEU A 24 -0.16 -15.02 3.13
CA LEU A 24 -0.48 -15.52 1.80
C LEU A 24 -1.73 -16.40 1.80
N VAL A 25 -2.66 -16.10 0.89
CA VAL A 25 -3.73 -17.01 0.44
C VAL A 25 -3.46 -17.35 -1.03
N PRO A 26 -2.88 -18.56 -1.30
CA PRO A 26 -2.41 -18.92 -2.63
C PRO A 26 -3.51 -19.57 -3.46
N TYR A 27 -3.51 -19.24 -4.75
CA TYR A 27 -4.22 -19.96 -5.81
C TYR A 27 -3.25 -20.21 -6.98
N ASP A 28 -3.63 -21.07 -7.91
CA ASP A 28 -2.83 -21.34 -9.10
C ASP A 28 -2.68 -20.05 -9.96
N GLY A 29 -1.47 -19.49 -10.00
CA GLY A 29 -1.14 -18.28 -10.75
C GLY A 29 -1.72 -16.96 -10.23
N VAL A 30 -2.40 -16.97 -9.07
CA VAL A 30 -3.00 -15.80 -8.40
C VAL A 30 -2.78 -15.90 -6.90
N GLN A 31 -2.47 -14.78 -6.26
CA GLN A 31 -2.22 -14.74 -4.83
C GLN A 31 -2.93 -13.54 -4.20
N PHE A 32 -3.41 -13.72 -2.98
CA PHE A 32 -4.03 -12.67 -2.19
C PHE A 32 -3.42 -12.60 -0.80
N TYR A 33 -3.48 -11.43 -0.17
CA TYR A 33 -3.36 -11.33 1.27
C TYR A 33 -4.56 -11.96 1.96
N HIS A 34 -4.37 -12.46 3.18
CA HIS A 34 -5.49 -12.81 4.05
C HIS A 34 -6.41 -11.58 4.22
N PRO A 35 -7.75 -11.72 4.09
CA PRO A 35 -8.68 -10.57 4.02
C PRO A 35 -8.70 -9.70 5.29
N ASP A 36 -8.25 -10.20 6.45
CA ASP A 36 -8.11 -9.40 7.67
C ASP A 36 -6.84 -8.54 7.69
N ILE A 37 -5.85 -8.86 6.85
CA ILE A 37 -4.59 -8.12 6.74
C ILE A 37 -4.70 -7.03 5.69
N SER A 38 -5.08 -7.42 4.46
CA SER A 38 -5.14 -6.50 3.34
C SER A 38 -6.11 -7.01 2.27
N ILE A 39 -6.63 -6.11 1.48
CA ILE A 39 -7.58 -6.42 0.41
C ILE A 39 -6.90 -6.61 -0.96
N PHE A 40 -5.58 -6.68 -1.00
CA PHE A 40 -4.82 -6.76 -2.26
C PHE A 40 -4.47 -8.20 -2.64
N GLY A 41 -4.49 -8.44 -3.94
CA GLY A 41 -3.94 -9.63 -4.57
C GLY A 41 -3.22 -9.29 -5.87
N ALA A 42 -2.54 -10.26 -6.43
CA ALA A 42 -1.80 -10.16 -7.68
C ALA A 42 -1.85 -11.45 -8.46
N PHE A 43 -1.51 -11.38 -9.73
CA PHE A 43 -1.47 -12.54 -10.61
C PHE A 43 -0.31 -12.45 -11.61
N PHE A 44 0.11 -13.62 -12.11
CA PHE A 44 1.00 -13.73 -13.27
C PHE A 44 0.28 -14.24 -14.50
N ASP A 45 -0.76 -15.06 -14.32
CA ASP A 45 -1.52 -15.63 -15.42
C ASP A 45 -2.97 -15.17 -15.36
N ALA A 46 -3.36 -14.32 -16.31
CA ALA A 46 -4.72 -13.80 -16.41
C ALA A 46 -5.77 -14.90 -16.60
N ASN A 47 -5.40 -16.04 -17.25
CA ASN A 47 -6.33 -17.16 -17.48
C ASN A 47 -6.74 -17.87 -16.18
N LYS A 48 -5.98 -17.67 -15.10
CA LYS A 48 -6.23 -18.28 -13.79
C LYS A 48 -7.09 -17.39 -12.89
N THR A 49 -7.28 -16.12 -13.26
CA THR A 49 -7.92 -15.13 -12.36
C THR A 49 -9.39 -15.44 -12.09
N ALA A 50 -10.18 -15.86 -13.08
CA ALA A 50 -11.61 -16.13 -12.90
C ALA A 50 -11.87 -17.16 -11.79
N LYS A 51 -11.13 -18.29 -11.80
CA LYS A 51 -11.27 -19.32 -10.77
C LYS A 51 -10.82 -18.80 -9.40
N ALA A 52 -9.68 -18.11 -9.33
CA ALA A 52 -9.14 -17.59 -8.08
C ALA A 52 -10.05 -16.51 -7.46
N LEU A 53 -10.62 -15.61 -8.28
CA LEU A 53 -11.59 -14.59 -7.84
C LEU A 53 -12.82 -15.25 -7.20
N ASN A 54 -13.38 -16.30 -7.83
CA ASN A 54 -14.52 -17.02 -7.31
C ASN A 54 -14.23 -17.69 -5.96
N GLU A 55 -13.07 -18.31 -5.83
CA GLU A 55 -12.67 -18.96 -4.57
C GLU A 55 -12.37 -17.93 -3.48
N TYR A 56 -11.63 -16.85 -3.80
CA TYR A 56 -11.30 -15.83 -2.82
C TYR A 56 -12.55 -15.05 -2.35
N ALA A 57 -13.53 -14.84 -3.21
CA ALA A 57 -14.81 -14.22 -2.86
C ALA A 57 -15.63 -14.99 -1.80
N LYS A 58 -15.29 -16.27 -1.52
CA LYS A 58 -15.92 -17.02 -0.44
C LYS A 58 -15.51 -16.50 0.94
N ILE A 59 -14.32 -15.91 1.04
CA ILE A 59 -13.72 -15.41 2.31
C ILE A 59 -13.55 -13.89 2.34
N ALA A 60 -13.65 -13.20 1.19
CA ALA A 60 -13.49 -11.75 1.08
C ALA A 60 -14.66 -11.15 0.31
N GLY A 61 -15.30 -10.12 0.87
CA GLY A 61 -16.43 -9.44 0.22
C GLY A 61 -16.00 -8.41 -0.82
N LYS A 62 -14.89 -7.71 -0.55
CA LYS A 62 -14.35 -6.64 -1.39
C LYS A 62 -12.82 -6.73 -1.42
N PHE A 63 -12.23 -6.69 -2.62
CA PHE A 63 -10.78 -6.86 -2.80
C PHE A 63 -10.28 -6.34 -4.13
N PHE A 64 -8.97 -6.14 -4.23
CA PHE A 64 -8.28 -5.74 -5.46
C PHE A 64 -7.43 -6.87 -6.04
N LEU A 65 -7.35 -6.91 -7.37
CA LEU A 65 -6.16 -7.41 -8.07
C LEU A 65 -5.33 -6.24 -8.57
N VAL A 66 -4.01 -6.36 -8.46
CA VAL A 66 -3.04 -5.35 -8.89
C VAL A 66 -2.20 -5.91 -10.02
N SER A 67 -2.00 -5.12 -11.06
CA SER A 67 -1.13 -5.48 -12.19
C SER A 67 -0.54 -4.24 -12.86
N GLU A 68 0.65 -4.40 -13.45
CA GLU A 68 1.21 -3.40 -14.37
C GLU A 68 0.44 -3.43 -15.71
N ASN A 69 0.43 -4.56 -16.39
CA ASN A 69 -0.08 -4.69 -17.76
C ASN A 69 -1.17 -5.75 -17.93
N GLY A 70 -1.43 -6.59 -16.94
CA GLY A 70 -2.40 -7.68 -17.05
C GLY A 70 -3.83 -7.19 -16.90
N ILE A 71 -4.76 -7.77 -17.67
CA ILE A 71 -6.20 -7.60 -17.49
C ILE A 71 -6.74 -8.93 -16.95
N PRO A 72 -7.33 -8.96 -15.74
CA PRO A 72 -7.88 -10.20 -15.20
C PRO A 72 -9.09 -10.67 -16.01
N ILE A 73 -9.18 -11.98 -16.25
CA ILE A 73 -10.40 -12.60 -16.76
C ILE A 73 -11.39 -12.75 -15.61
N ILE A 74 -12.62 -12.33 -15.83
CA ILE A 74 -13.65 -12.23 -14.78
C ILE A 74 -14.76 -13.22 -15.09
N ASP A 75 -15.05 -14.12 -14.15
CA ASP A 75 -16.29 -14.88 -14.14
C ASP A 75 -17.36 -14.07 -13.40
N THR A 76 -18.40 -13.71 -14.10
CA THR A 76 -19.49 -12.84 -13.59
C THR A 76 -20.46 -13.54 -12.65
N ASN A 77 -20.32 -14.84 -12.37
CA ASN A 77 -21.25 -15.59 -11.54
C ASN A 77 -21.15 -15.26 -10.05
N THR A 78 -19.95 -15.01 -9.53
CA THR A 78 -19.72 -14.80 -8.08
C THR A 78 -19.15 -13.44 -7.72
N VAL A 79 -18.52 -12.73 -8.68
CA VAL A 79 -17.93 -11.42 -8.46
C VAL A 79 -18.38 -10.41 -9.51
N ILE A 80 -18.33 -9.14 -9.13
CA ILE A 80 -18.54 -7.99 -10.03
C ILE A 80 -17.29 -7.15 -9.99
N LEU A 81 -16.79 -6.75 -11.17
CA LEU A 81 -15.81 -5.66 -11.27
C LEU A 81 -16.54 -4.34 -10.98
N GLU A 82 -16.26 -3.74 -9.82
CA GLU A 82 -16.83 -2.44 -9.43
C GLU A 82 -16.21 -1.31 -10.24
N LYS A 83 -14.87 -1.31 -10.29
CA LYS A 83 -14.12 -0.31 -11.05
C LYS A 83 -12.68 -0.72 -11.30
N LYS A 84 -12.08 -0.13 -12.33
CA LYS A 84 -10.63 -0.06 -12.53
C LYS A 84 -10.13 1.31 -12.04
N ILE A 85 -9.07 1.32 -11.25
CA ILE A 85 -8.38 2.53 -10.83
C ILE A 85 -7.01 2.53 -11.51
N GLU A 86 -6.69 3.61 -12.19
CA GLU A 86 -5.37 3.83 -12.77
C GLU A 86 -4.49 4.58 -11.78
N GLY A 87 -3.32 4.06 -11.56
CA GLY A 87 -2.35 4.65 -10.68
C GLY A 87 -0.93 4.59 -11.24
N CYS A 88 0.00 4.99 -10.42
CA CYS A 88 1.41 4.91 -10.72
C CYS A 88 2.20 4.39 -9.53
N GLN A 89 3.31 3.75 -9.84
CA GLN A 89 4.38 3.45 -8.90
C GLN A 89 5.40 4.57 -8.97
N MET A 90 5.78 5.08 -7.80
CA MET A 90 6.90 6.00 -7.66
C MET A 90 8.02 5.31 -6.88
N VAL A 91 9.24 5.53 -7.32
CA VAL A 91 10.45 4.97 -6.73
C VAL A 91 11.33 6.13 -6.29
N LEU A 92 11.97 6.00 -5.14
CA LEU A 92 12.96 6.97 -4.70
C LEU A 92 14.19 6.90 -5.61
N GLU A 93 14.55 8.02 -6.24
CA GLU A 93 15.79 8.13 -7.00
C GLU A 93 16.95 8.57 -6.08
N GLU A 94 16.75 9.68 -5.39
CA GLU A 94 17.67 10.21 -4.41
C GLU A 94 16.88 11.01 -3.37
N LEU A 95 17.11 10.74 -2.09
CA LEU A 95 16.39 11.47 -1.04
C LEU A 95 16.80 12.95 -1.02
N ILE A 96 15.86 13.82 -1.35
CA ILE A 96 15.98 15.26 -1.10
C ILE A 96 15.66 15.49 0.37
N ASP A 97 16.71 15.67 1.17
CA ASP A 97 16.57 15.79 2.62
C ASP A 97 15.83 17.08 3.00
N ILE A 98 15.05 16.98 4.03
CA ILE A 98 14.32 18.11 4.64
C ILE A 98 14.51 18.08 6.15
N GLU A 99 14.41 19.24 6.76
CA GLU A 99 14.32 19.33 8.21
C GLU A 99 12.99 18.73 8.70
N ILE A 100 13.08 17.85 9.70
CA ILE A 100 11.92 17.29 10.41
C ILE A 100 11.82 18.05 11.74
N THR A 101 10.86 18.94 11.82
CA THR A 101 10.65 19.81 12.99
C THR A 101 9.63 19.26 13.98
N GLU A 102 8.84 18.29 13.54
CA GLU A 102 7.83 17.63 14.38
C GLU A 102 8.42 16.41 15.09
N GLU A 103 7.95 16.13 16.28
CA GLU A 103 8.21 14.85 16.94
C GLU A 103 7.49 13.73 16.20
N VAL A 104 8.27 12.81 15.62
CA VAL A 104 7.74 11.63 14.93
C VAL A 104 7.81 10.43 15.85
N VAL A 105 6.67 9.86 16.17
CA VAL A 105 6.53 8.72 17.09
C VAL A 105 6.36 7.42 16.30
N LEU A 106 7.15 6.39 16.64
CA LEU A 106 6.90 5.02 16.19
C LEU A 106 5.64 4.49 16.88
N LEU A 107 4.60 4.21 16.11
CA LEU A 107 3.32 3.74 16.62
C LEU A 107 3.40 2.25 16.93
N THR A 108 3.00 1.88 18.13
CA THR A 108 2.93 0.49 18.59
C THR A 108 1.51 -0.06 18.44
N LYS A 109 1.31 -1.33 18.83
CA LYS A 109 -0.02 -1.97 18.87
C LYS A 109 -1.05 -1.21 19.74
N ALA A 110 -0.58 -0.40 20.68
CA ALA A 110 -1.47 0.42 21.52
C ALA A 110 -2.26 1.47 20.71
N TYR A 111 -1.76 1.85 19.53
CA TYR A 111 -2.36 2.88 18.67
C TYR A 111 -3.17 2.32 17.50
N ILE A 112 -3.48 1.02 17.47
CA ILE A 112 -4.17 0.39 16.33
C ILE A 112 -5.54 1.03 16.07
N ASP A 113 -6.28 1.36 17.12
CA ASP A 113 -7.60 1.97 17.00
C ASP A 113 -7.52 3.40 16.46
N GLU A 114 -6.60 4.22 16.98
CA GLU A 114 -6.37 5.59 16.49
C GLU A 114 -5.87 5.60 15.03
N ILE A 115 -4.98 4.66 14.66
CA ILE A 115 -4.54 4.50 13.27
C ILE A 115 -5.73 4.15 12.38
N TYR A 116 -6.54 3.19 12.80
CA TYR A 116 -7.72 2.75 12.06
C TYR A 116 -8.71 3.90 11.87
N ASP A 117 -9.05 4.60 12.94
CA ASP A 117 -10.02 5.69 12.93
C ASP A 117 -9.54 6.85 12.05
N LEU A 118 -8.25 7.23 12.12
CA LEU A 118 -7.70 8.28 11.28
C LEU A 118 -7.68 7.89 9.80
N ILE A 119 -7.30 6.66 9.48
CA ILE A 119 -7.34 6.19 8.08
C ILE A 119 -8.77 6.16 7.56
N TRP A 120 -9.73 5.64 8.34
CA TRP A 120 -11.12 5.56 7.92
C TRP A 120 -11.79 6.92 7.81
N LEU A 121 -11.39 7.91 8.61
CA LEU A 121 -11.84 9.29 8.47
C LEU A 121 -11.44 9.89 7.12
N VAL A 122 -10.22 9.58 6.64
CA VAL A 122 -9.65 10.24 5.44
C VAL A 122 -9.82 9.38 4.18
N MET A 123 -9.68 8.06 4.31
CA MET A 123 -9.75 7.09 3.21
C MET A 123 -10.59 5.86 3.62
N PRO A 124 -11.92 5.97 3.71
CA PRO A 124 -12.77 4.88 4.17
C PRO A 124 -12.79 3.68 3.19
N GLY A 125 -12.96 2.49 3.75
CA GLY A 125 -13.33 1.29 3.00
C GLY A 125 -12.20 0.31 2.65
N PHE A 126 -10.93 0.64 2.93
CA PHE A 126 -9.82 -0.20 2.45
C PHE A 126 -8.86 -0.71 3.52
N TYR A 127 -8.78 -0.05 4.66
CA TYR A 127 -7.85 -0.42 5.72
C TYR A 127 -8.44 -1.47 6.67
N LYS A 128 -7.60 -2.39 7.11
CA LYS A 128 -7.91 -3.43 8.11
C LYS A 128 -7.08 -3.21 9.36
N LYS A 129 -7.65 -3.41 10.55
CA LYS A 129 -6.89 -3.23 11.82
C LYS A 129 -5.62 -4.08 11.85
N ARG A 130 -5.71 -5.33 11.37
CA ARG A 130 -4.55 -6.21 11.26
C ARG A 130 -3.57 -5.82 10.15
N GLY A 131 -3.90 -4.86 9.28
CA GLY A 131 -2.97 -4.25 8.34
C GLY A 131 -1.76 -3.59 9.02
N PHE A 132 -1.88 -3.25 10.31
CA PHE A 132 -0.76 -2.82 11.14
C PHE A 132 0.39 -3.84 11.19
N GLU A 133 0.10 -5.14 11.02
CA GLU A 133 1.09 -6.23 11.04
C GLU A 133 2.00 -6.26 9.78
N MET A 134 1.70 -5.43 8.75
CA MET A 134 2.46 -5.41 7.50
C MET A 134 3.78 -4.63 7.60
N GLY A 135 3.92 -3.71 8.56
CA GLY A 135 5.14 -2.93 8.73
C GLY A 135 5.03 -1.86 9.80
N ASN A 136 6.05 -1.02 9.90
CA ASN A 136 6.09 0.06 10.87
C ASN A 136 5.15 1.20 10.49
N TYR A 137 4.56 1.84 11.51
CA TYR A 137 3.77 3.05 11.38
C TYR A 137 4.37 4.17 12.21
N TYR A 138 4.36 5.37 11.66
CA TYR A 138 4.87 6.58 12.31
C TYR A 138 3.78 7.63 12.35
N GLY A 139 3.72 8.40 13.43
CA GLY A 139 2.69 9.40 13.63
C GLY A 139 3.19 10.69 14.24
N ILE A 140 2.40 11.75 14.03
CA ILE A 140 2.56 13.04 14.68
C ILE A 140 1.32 13.27 15.54
N PHE A 141 1.55 13.68 16.80
CA PHE A 141 0.50 14.03 17.74
C PHE A 141 0.43 15.53 17.93
N LYS A 142 -0.78 16.05 18.10
CA LYS A 142 -1.07 17.41 18.58
C LYS A 142 -2.14 17.33 19.65
N GLU A 143 -1.90 17.97 20.77
CA GLU A 143 -2.85 18.00 21.90
C GLU A 143 -3.30 16.58 22.31
N ASN A 144 -2.36 15.65 22.38
CA ASN A 144 -2.57 14.21 22.65
C ASN A 144 -3.44 13.47 21.61
N LYS A 145 -3.70 14.04 20.44
CA LYS A 145 -4.46 13.43 19.37
C LYS A 145 -3.51 13.05 18.23
N LEU A 146 -3.63 11.83 17.71
CA LEU A 146 -2.95 11.39 16.51
C LEU A 146 -3.54 12.12 15.29
N VAL A 147 -2.75 13.01 14.66
CA VAL A 147 -3.25 13.91 13.61
C VAL A 147 -2.70 13.62 12.22
N SER A 148 -1.58 12.91 12.13
CA SER A 148 -1.03 12.49 10.83
C SER A 148 -0.23 11.20 11.00
N ILE A 149 -0.31 10.32 10.00
CA ILE A 149 0.42 9.06 9.98
C ILE A 149 1.01 8.76 8.61
N THR A 150 1.98 7.89 8.62
CA THR A 150 2.48 7.11 7.48
C THR A 150 2.83 5.72 7.94
N GLY A 151 2.78 4.74 7.05
CA GLY A 151 3.12 3.36 7.36
C GLY A 151 3.93 2.70 6.24
N GLN A 152 4.39 1.51 6.53
CA GLN A 152 4.98 0.59 5.57
C GLN A 152 3.96 -0.47 5.20
N ARG A 153 3.90 -0.88 3.92
CA ARG A 153 2.93 -1.86 3.47
C ARG A 153 3.61 -3.04 2.76
N MET A 154 3.74 -3.01 1.45
CA MET A 154 4.37 -4.11 0.72
C MET A 154 5.87 -4.10 0.94
N GLN A 155 6.42 -5.25 1.27
CA GLN A 155 7.84 -5.38 1.59
C GLN A 155 8.42 -6.62 0.91
N THR A 156 9.64 -6.48 0.44
CA THR A 156 10.49 -7.57 -0.03
C THR A 156 11.88 -7.43 0.62
N ASP A 157 12.79 -8.30 0.23
CA ASP A 157 14.20 -8.14 0.64
C ASP A 157 14.84 -6.88 0.05
N ASP A 158 14.31 -6.37 -1.09
CA ASP A 158 14.92 -5.27 -1.84
C ASP A 158 14.21 -3.92 -1.67
N PHE A 159 12.90 -3.91 -1.40
CA PHE A 159 12.14 -2.66 -1.27
C PHE A 159 11.11 -2.69 -0.15
N VAL A 160 10.71 -1.48 0.29
CA VAL A 160 9.57 -1.26 1.18
C VAL A 160 8.69 -0.13 0.64
N GLU A 161 7.39 -0.34 0.67
CA GLU A 161 6.42 0.66 0.24
C GLU A 161 6.03 1.60 1.38
N VAL A 162 6.22 2.89 1.17
CA VAL A 162 5.62 3.96 1.99
C VAL A 162 4.14 4.06 1.63
N SER A 163 3.27 3.91 2.61
CA SER A 163 1.81 3.84 2.42
C SER A 163 1.05 4.44 3.59
N GLY A 164 -0.27 4.49 3.50
CA GLY A 164 -1.12 4.98 4.59
C GLY A 164 -0.85 6.43 4.99
N VAL A 165 -0.42 7.25 4.03
CA VAL A 165 -0.12 8.67 4.27
C VAL A 165 -1.43 9.42 4.39
N VAL A 166 -1.84 9.72 5.63
CA VAL A 166 -3.06 10.47 5.92
C VAL A 166 -2.81 11.55 6.96
N THR A 167 -3.54 12.65 6.83
CA THR A 167 -3.55 13.75 7.80
C THR A 167 -5.00 14.12 8.09
N HIS A 168 -5.33 14.27 9.36
CA HIS A 168 -6.65 14.71 9.81
C HIS A 168 -7.05 16.02 9.11
N PRO A 169 -8.29 16.19 8.63
CA PRO A 169 -8.71 17.35 7.85
C PRO A 169 -8.36 18.70 8.48
N ASP A 170 -8.52 18.84 9.79
CA ASP A 170 -8.25 20.09 10.52
C ASP A 170 -6.75 20.42 10.65
N TYR A 171 -5.87 19.48 10.29
CA TYR A 171 -4.43 19.61 10.43
C TYR A 171 -3.68 19.56 9.09
N THR A 172 -4.41 19.63 7.97
CA THR A 172 -3.81 19.65 6.62
C THR A 172 -3.03 20.94 6.36
N LYS A 173 -2.16 20.93 5.34
CA LYS A 173 -1.34 22.09 4.90
C LYS A 173 -0.34 22.61 5.94
N ARG A 174 -0.03 21.81 6.98
CA ARG A 174 0.98 22.13 8.01
C ARG A 174 2.31 21.40 7.79
N GLY A 175 2.48 20.68 6.66
CA GLY A 175 3.72 19.98 6.31
C GLY A 175 3.89 18.61 6.98
N PHE A 176 2.95 18.13 7.79
CA PHE A 176 3.07 16.87 8.55
C PHE A 176 3.28 15.66 7.64
N ALA A 177 2.46 15.49 6.60
CA ALA A 177 2.60 14.38 5.66
C ALA A 177 4.00 14.37 5.00
N LYS A 178 4.54 15.53 4.62
CA LYS A 178 5.88 15.63 4.02
C LYS A 178 6.97 15.17 4.97
N GLN A 179 6.92 15.59 6.23
CA GLN A 179 7.89 15.20 7.26
C GLN A 179 7.80 13.70 7.58
N LEU A 180 6.59 13.15 7.68
CA LEU A 180 6.37 11.71 7.92
C LEU A 180 6.88 10.85 6.76
N VAL A 181 6.58 11.23 5.51
CA VAL A 181 7.11 10.51 4.34
C VAL A 181 8.63 10.56 4.32
N ALA A 182 9.25 11.72 4.58
CA ALA A 182 10.70 11.85 4.66
C ALA A 182 11.30 10.97 5.78
N HIS A 183 10.66 10.96 6.94
CA HIS A 183 11.08 10.12 8.07
C HIS A 183 11.01 8.63 7.70
N THR A 184 9.86 8.16 7.21
CA THR A 184 9.67 6.76 6.82
C THR A 184 10.65 6.33 5.72
N THR A 185 10.91 7.22 4.75
CA THR A 185 11.91 7.00 3.70
C THR A 185 13.30 6.80 4.30
N LYS A 186 13.70 7.65 5.26
CA LYS A 186 15.00 7.51 5.96
C LYS A 186 15.09 6.18 6.72
N GLU A 187 14.03 5.76 7.40
CA GLU A 187 14.01 4.49 8.12
C GLU A 187 14.16 3.29 7.16
N ILE A 188 13.49 3.31 6.00
CA ILE A 188 13.62 2.27 4.97
C ILE A 188 15.06 2.22 4.41
N LEU A 189 15.67 3.37 4.14
CA LEU A 189 17.05 3.45 3.66
C LEU A 189 18.07 2.89 4.68
N LYS A 190 17.83 3.02 5.99
CA LYS A 190 18.66 2.40 7.02
C LYS A 190 18.65 0.87 6.96
N GLU A 191 17.58 0.28 6.43
CA GLU A 191 17.48 -1.17 6.18
C GLU A 191 18.17 -1.61 4.87
N ASN A 192 18.83 -0.68 4.14
CA ASN A 192 19.40 -0.90 2.81
C ASN A 192 18.35 -1.35 1.77
N LYS A 193 17.10 -0.90 1.91
CA LYS A 193 16.01 -1.19 0.99
C LYS A 193 15.59 0.05 0.21
N LEU A 194 15.06 -0.19 -1.00
CA LEU A 194 14.56 0.87 -1.86
C LEU A 194 13.18 1.33 -1.40
N PRO A 195 12.98 2.61 -1.04
CA PRO A 195 11.67 3.16 -0.78
C PRO A 195 10.87 3.30 -2.09
N ILE A 196 9.66 2.76 -2.09
CA ILE A 196 8.69 2.93 -3.18
C ILE A 196 7.36 3.44 -2.63
N LEU A 197 6.47 3.91 -3.47
CA LEU A 197 5.07 4.16 -3.13
C LEU A 197 4.16 3.99 -4.35
N HIS A 198 2.87 3.80 -4.09
CA HIS A 198 1.85 3.77 -5.14
C HIS A 198 0.77 4.81 -4.84
N THR A 199 0.28 5.46 -5.88
CA THR A 199 -0.80 6.43 -5.77
C THR A 199 -1.65 6.46 -7.04
N ASN A 200 -2.87 7.00 -6.94
CA ASN A 200 -3.72 7.18 -8.11
C ASN A 200 -3.09 8.22 -9.06
N LYS A 201 -3.26 8.05 -10.37
CA LYS A 201 -2.91 9.08 -11.35
C LYS A 201 -3.65 10.37 -11.04
N GLY A 202 -2.94 11.50 -11.09
CA GLY A 202 -3.50 12.82 -10.78
C GLY A 202 -3.72 13.09 -9.29
N ASN A 203 -3.21 12.24 -8.38
CA ASN A 203 -3.26 12.53 -6.95
C ASN A 203 -2.50 13.81 -6.63
N THR A 204 -3.14 14.73 -5.90
CA THR A 204 -2.56 16.00 -5.48
C THR A 204 -1.34 15.88 -4.57
N ALA A 205 -1.07 14.68 -4.03
CA ALA A 205 0.12 14.40 -3.24
C ALA A 205 1.37 14.09 -4.09
N ILE A 206 1.25 13.83 -5.39
CA ILE A 206 2.40 13.54 -6.26
C ILE A 206 3.51 14.61 -6.15
N PRO A 207 3.20 15.93 -6.22
CA PRO A 207 4.24 16.95 -6.05
C PRO A 207 4.94 16.95 -4.68
N LEU A 208 4.28 16.42 -3.63
CA LEU A 208 4.91 16.23 -2.32
C LEU A 208 6.00 15.14 -2.40
N TYR A 209 5.67 14.02 -3.04
CA TYR A 209 6.61 12.90 -3.21
C TYR A 209 7.79 13.29 -4.12
N GLU A 210 7.53 14.00 -5.22
CA GLU A 210 8.57 14.51 -6.11
C GLU A 210 9.55 15.45 -5.39
N LYS A 211 9.05 16.31 -4.49
CA LYS A 211 9.88 17.19 -3.64
C LYS A 211 10.75 16.44 -2.62
N LEU A 212 10.53 15.15 -2.43
CA LEU A 212 11.33 14.26 -1.60
C LEU A 212 12.23 13.35 -2.43
N GLY A 213 12.21 13.47 -3.76
CA GLY A 213 13.07 12.71 -4.67
C GLY A 213 12.45 11.44 -5.24
N TYR A 214 11.15 11.21 -5.04
CA TYR A 214 10.44 10.13 -5.72
C TYR A 214 10.12 10.50 -7.17
N LYS A 215 10.21 9.53 -8.07
CA LYS A 215 9.82 9.68 -9.48
C LYS A 215 8.84 8.60 -9.90
N ILE A 216 7.90 8.96 -10.76
CA ILE A 216 7.00 8.01 -11.41
C ILE A 216 7.83 7.14 -12.34
N THR A 217 7.78 5.82 -12.13
CA THR A 217 8.53 4.84 -12.94
C THR A 217 7.66 3.98 -13.82
N ARG A 218 6.41 3.74 -13.41
CA ARG A 218 5.47 2.90 -14.19
C ARG A 218 4.02 3.16 -13.83
N ASP A 219 3.14 2.76 -14.71
CA ASP A 219 1.71 2.70 -14.47
C ASP A 219 1.36 1.42 -13.70
N MET A 220 0.34 1.50 -12.87
CA MET A 220 -0.22 0.36 -12.13
C MET A 220 -1.73 0.39 -12.23
N ASN A 221 -2.34 -0.77 -12.33
CA ASN A 221 -3.79 -0.91 -12.39
C ASN A 221 -4.31 -1.65 -11.16
N TRP A 222 -5.37 -1.13 -10.55
CA TRP A 222 -6.11 -1.76 -9.46
C TRP A 222 -7.51 -2.09 -9.93
N TRP A 223 -7.83 -3.37 -9.98
CA TRP A 223 -9.12 -3.92 -10.36
C TRP A 223 -9.90 -4.24 -9.11
N LEU A 224 -10.92 -3.43 -8.79
CA LEU A 224 -11.73 -3.59 -7.57
C LEU A 224 -12.89 -4.51 -7.84
N PHE A 225 -12.99 -5.56 -7.04
CA PHE A 225 -14.04 -6.54 -7.10
C PHE A 225 -14.90 -6.52 -5.85
N ASN A 226 -16.21 -6.76 -6.05
CA ASN A 226 -17.15 -7.10 -5.01
C ASN A 226 -17.69 -8.50 -5.24
N LYS A 227 -17.93 -9.21 -4.15
CA LYS A 227 -18.79 -10.40 -4.16
C LYS A 227 -20.22 -10.00 -4.54
N LYS A 228 -20.87 -10.80 -5.36
CA LYS A 228 -22.32 -10.69 -5.66
C LYS A 228 -23.18 -11.08 -4.46
#